data_260b546ca8e1a8bd175d4352f6a6a135
#
_entry.id   260b546ca8e1a8bd175d4352f6a6a135
#
_cell.length_a   1.000
_cell.length_b   1.000
_cell.length_c   1.000
_cell.angle_alpha   90.00
_cell.angle_beta   90.00
_cell.angle_gamma   90.00
#
_symmetry.space_group_name_H-M   'P 1'
#
loop_
_entity.id
_entity.type
_entity.pdbx_description
1 polymer ?
#
loop_
_entity_poly.entity_id
_entity_poly.type
_entity_poly.pdbx_seq_one_letter_code
_entity_poly.pdbx_strand_id
1 'polypeptide(L)'
;RKRMIAATDALIGDALLAFPTTPHVAMPIAPLEADHDIFFRNNAKTLRNTTIGNFLDWCGVSIPNGTDADAMPTGFLLSAPHGRDAAILSAALTLETLIRG
;
A
#
# COMPACT_ATOMS: atom_id res chain seq x y z
N ARG A 1 -6.26 18.24 -8.73
CA ARG A 1 -6.53 17.05 -7.92
C ARG A 1 -7.94 16.50 -8.14
N LYS A 2 -8.97 17.32 -8.06
CA LYS A 2 -10.37 16.88 -8.24
C LYS A 2 -10.63 16.23 -9.59
N ARG A 3 -10.05 16.75 -10.67
CA ARG A 3 -10.19 16.19 -12.02
C ARG A 3 -9.54 14.81 -12.12
N MET A 4 -8.38 14.65 -11.51
CA MET A 4 -7.66 13.37 -11.50
C MET A 4 -8.41 12.33 -10.69
N ILE A 5 -8.98 12.71 -9.56
CA ILE A 5 -9.81 11.82 -8.74
C ILE A 5 -11.01 11.35 -9.56
N ALA A 6 -11.77 12.27 -10.17
CA ALA A 6 -12.94 11.92 -10.95
C ALA A 6 -12.60 11.01 -12.15
N ALA A 7 -11.53 11.33 -12.88
CA ALA A 7 -11.10 10.54 -14.03
C ALA A 7 -10.65 9.13 -13.61
N THR A 8 -9.90 9.04 -12.52
CA THR A 8 -9.40 7.76 -11.99
C THR A 8 -10.55 6.91 -11.46
N ASP A 9 -11.46 7.49 -10.70
CA ASP A 9 -12.63 6.80 -10.17
C ASP A 9 -13.49 6.21 -11.30
N ALA A 10 -13.65 6.96 -12.38
CA ALA A 10 -14.40 6.49 -13.56
C ALA A 10 -13.70 5.30 -14.23
N LEU A 11 -12.37 5.33 -14.32
CA LEU A 11 -11.59 4.23 -14.89
C LEU A 11 -11.63 2.97 -14.04
N ILE A 12 -11.50 3.12 -12.74
CA ILE A 12 -11.45 1.97 -11.80
C ILE A 12 -12.83 1.32 -11.69
N GLY A 13 -13.90 2.14 -11.61
CA GLY A 13 -15.26 1.63 -11.45
C GLY A 13 -15.37 0.75 -10.20
N ASP A 14 -15.82 -0.48 -10.37
CA ASP A 14 -16.01 -1.43 -9.27
C ASP A 14 -14.79 -2.31 -9.00
N ALA A 15 -13.71 -2.12 -9.74
CA ALA A 15 -12.49 -2.89 -9.55
C ALA A 15 -11.76 -2.49 -8.27
N LEU A 16 -10.97 -3.42 -7.74
CA LEU A 16 -10.04 -3.15 -6.64
C LEU A 16 -8.63 -3.14 -7.20
N LEU A 17 -7.78 -2.29 -6.65
CA LEU A 17 -6.37 -2.24 -7.01
C LEU A 17 -5.55 -3.02 -5.99
N ALA A 18 -4.63 -3.82 -6.48
CA ALA A 18 -3.80 -4.67 -5.65
C ALA A 18 -2.32 -4.49 -6.01
N PHE A 19 -1.51 -4.15 -5.02
CA PHE A 19 -0.07 -3.99 -5.21
C PHE A 19 0.65 -4.09 -3.86
N PRO A 20 1.99 -4.24 -3.86
CA PRO A 20 2.73 -4.25 -2.59
C PRO A 20 2.51 -2.95 -1.82
N THR A 21 2.30 -3.04 -0.51
CA THR A 21 2.07 -1.84 0.33
C THR A 21 3.25 -0.89 0.23
N THR A 22 4.46 -1.43 0.33
CA THR A 22 5.70 -0.68 0.13
C THR A 22 6.56 -1.35 -0.94
N PRO A 23 7.41 -0.59 -1.67
CA PRO A 23 8.27 -1.15 -2.70
C PRO A 23 9.48 -1.91 -2.15
N HIS A 24 9.69 -1.89 -0.84
CA HIS A 24 10.81 -2.57 -0.19
C HIS A 24 10.45 -2.96 1.23
N VAL A 25 11.25 -3.82 1.84
CA VAL A 25 11.11 -4.18 3.25
C VAL A 25 11.81 -3.15 4.15
N ALA A 26 11.55 -3.24 5.45
CA ALA A 26 12.23 -2.37 6.41
C ALA A 26 13.74 -2.59 6.35
N MET A 27 14.49 -1.50 6.39
CA MET A 27 15.95 -1.55 6.44
C MET A 27 16.47 -1.35 7.86
N PRO A 28 17.74 -1.72 8.14
CA PRO A 28 18.34 -1.48 9.46
C PRO A 28 18.27 0.00 9.87
N ILE A 29 18.10 0.24 11.16
CA ILE A 29 17.94 1.61 11.71
C ILE A 29 19.24 2.41 11.65
N ALA A 30 20.38 1.75 11.91
CA ALA A 30 21.66 2.44 12.03
C ALA A 30 22.04 3.33 10.84
N PRO A 31 21.94 2.86 9.56
CA PRO A 31 22.20 3.74 8.43
C PRO A 31 21.24 4.93 8.32
N LEU A 32 19.99 4.76 8.75
CA LEU A 32 18.98 5.82 8.73
C LEU A 32 19.27 6.90 9.75
N GLU A 33 19.81 6.54 10.89
CA GLU A 33 20.20 7.49 11.93
C GLU A 33 21.50 8.22 11.58
N ALA A 34 22.41 7.53 10.90
CA ALA A 34 23.76 8.05 10.61
C ALA A 34 23.80 9.03 9.43
N ASP A 35 22.84 8.95 8.48
CA ASP A 35 22.88 9.71 7.24
C ASP A 35 21.50 10.22 6.86
N HIS A 36 21.34 11.55 6.83
CA HIS A 36 20.08 12.21 6.49
C HIS A 36 19.64 11.90 5.06
N ASP A 37 20.57 11.81 4.11
CA ASP A 37 20.24 11.53 2.71
C ASP A 37 19.69 10.12 2.57
N ILE A 38 20.26 9.14 3.26
CA ILE A 38 19.76 7.76 3.28
C ILE A 38 18.37 7.75 3.90
N PHE A 39 18.18 8.44 5.01
CA PHE A 39 16.86 8.53 5.66
C PHE A 39 15.81 9.09 4.71
N PHE A 40 16.06 10.24 4.07
CA PHE A 40 15.08 10.88 3.19
C PHE A 40 14.77 10.05 1.95
N ARG A 41 15.79 9.43 1.34
CA ARG A 41 15.57 8.54 0.18
C ARG A 41 14.75 7.31 0.56
N ASN A 42 15.05 6.69 1.69
CA ASN A 42 14.30 5.54 2.18
C ASN A 42 12.86 5.93 2.51
N ASN A 43 12.66 7.08 3.16
CA ASN A 43 11.33 7.57 3.50
C ASN A 43 10.48 7.82 2.25
N ALA A 44 11.03 8.49 1.25
CA ALA A 44 10.33 8.73 -0.02
C ALA A 44 9.96 7.42 -0.72
N LYS A 45 10.86 6.45 -0.74
CA LYS A 45 10.62 5.14 -1.33
C LYS A 45 9.57 4.36 -0.56
N THR A 46 9.61 4.40 0.77
CA THR A 46 8.60 3.74 1.62
C THR A 46 7.20 4.27 1.35
N LEU A 47 7.05 5.57 1.15
CA LEU A 47 5.76 6.22 0.95
C LEU A 47 5.27 6.17 -0.51
N ARG A 48 6.11 5.73 -1.43
CA ARG A 48 5.82 5.82 -2.87
C ARG A 48 4.47 5.24 -3.27
N ASN A 49 4.18 4.03 -2.83
CA ASN A 49 2.95 3.34 -3.22
C ASN A 49 1.71 3.92 -2.54
N THR A 50 1.81 4.23 -1.25
CA THR A 50 0.68 4.75 -0.47
C THR A 50 0.36 6.22 -0.78
N THR A 51 1.33 6.99 -1.24
CA THR A 51 1.12 8.39 -1.63
C THR A 51 0.10 8.52 -2.76
N ILE A 52 0.07 7.58 -3.68
CA ILE A 52 -0.91 7.56 -4.78
C ILE A 52 -2.33 7.55 -4.21
N GLY A 53 -2.60 6.66 -3.28
CA GLY A 53 -3.90 6.57 -2.62
C GLY A 53 -4.26 7.83 -1.84
N ASN A 54 -3.30 8.42 -1.14
CA ASN A 54 -3.52 9.68 -0.43
C ASN A 54 -3.90 10.81 -1.37
N PHE A 55 -3.22 10.91 -2.50
CA PHE A 55 -3.50 11.96 -3.50
C PHE A 55 -4.86 11.77 -4.17
N LEU A 56 -5.25 10.53 -4.45
CA LEU A 56 -6.48 10.19 -5.16
C LEU A 56 -7.66 9.89 -4.23
N ASP A 57 -7.49 10.07 -2.94
CA ASP A 57 -8.55 9.87 -1.93
C ASP A 57 -9.09 8.44 -1.92
N TRP A 58 -8.18 7.47 -1.99
CA TRP A 58 -8.54 6.06 -1.93
C TRP A 58 -8.65 5.57 -0.49
N CYS A 59 -9.47 4.54 -0.29
CA CYS A 59 -9.42 3.70 0.91
C CYS A 59 -8.57 2.46 0.64
N GLY A 60 -8.03 1.85 1.69
CA GLY A 60 -7.18 0.68 1.50
C GLY A 60 -6.97 -0.13 2.78
N VAL A 61 -6.60 -1.38 2.59
CA VAL A 61 -6.23 -2.32 3.66
C VAL A 61 -4.94 -3.03 3.25
N SER A 62 -3.96 -3.04 4.14
CA SER A 62 -2.73 -3.81 3.94
C SER A 62 -2.86 -5.16 4.64
N ILE A 63 -2.61 -6.24 3.91
CA ILE A 63 -2.70 -7.61 4.40
C ILE A 63 -1.29 -8.18 4.49
N PRO A 64 -0.87 -8.72 5.64
CA PRO A 64 0.40 -9.43 5.73
C PRO A 64 0.40 -10.63 4.79
N ASN A 65 1.42 -10.76 3.95
CA ASN A 65 1.51 -11.88 3.01
C ASN A 65 2.78 -12.71 3.16
N GLY A 66 3.47 -12.58 4.28
CA GLY A 66 4.64 -13.37 4.58
C GLY A 66 5.86 -12.52 4.89
N THR A 67 7.02 -13.08 4.59
CA THR A 67 8.31 -12.43 4.82
C THR A 67 9.20 -12.64 3.60
N ASP A 68 10.24 -11.81 3.47
CA ASP A 68 11.26 -12.03 2.45
C ASP A 68 12.30 -13.06 2.92
N ALA A 69 13.38 -13.23 2.15
CA ALA A 69 14.44 -14.19 2.46
C ALA A 69 15.14 -13.91 3.79
N ASP A 70 15.12 -12.66 4.26
CA ASP A 70 15.73 -12.24 5.53
C ASP A 70 14.73 -12.20 6.68
N ALA A 71 13.57 -12.83 6.53
CA ALA A 71 12.48 -12.87 7.50
C ALA A 71 11.87 -11.49 7.79
N MET A 72 12.02 -10.51 6.89
CA MET A 72 11.41 -9.19 7.03
C MET A 72 9.97 -9.22 6.54
N PRO A 73 9.02 -8.66 7.32
CA PRO A 73 7.61 -8.68 6.95
C PRO A 73 7.32 -7.97 5.64
N THR A 74 6.40 -8.53 4.86
CA THR A 74 5.89 -7.93 3.62
C THR A 74 4.39 -7.76 3.71
N GLY A 75 3.85 -6.85 2.91
CA GLY A 75 2.42 -6.55 2.89
C GLY A 75 1.88 -6.40 1.49
N PHE A 76 0.59 -6.69 1.38
CA PHE A 76 -0.18 -6.60 0.15
C PHE A 76 -1.30 -5.60 0.37
N LEU A 77 -1.37 -4.56 -0.45
CA LEU A 77 -2.35 -3.48 -0.31
C LEU A 77 -3.49 -3.66 -1.30
N LEU A 78 -4.72 -3.67 -0.77
CA LEU A 78 -5.93 -3.51 -1.56
C LEU A 78 -6.40 -2.08 -1.45
N SER A 79 -6.68 -1.45 -2.57
CA SER A 79 -7.17 -0.07 -2.62
C SER A 79 -8.39 0.06 -3.52
N ALA A 80 -9.21 1.05 -3.24
CA ALA A 80 -10.38 1.38 -4.06
C ALA A 80 -10.67 2.88 -3.93
N PRO A 81 -11.46 3.44 -4.85
CA PRO A 81 -11.93 4.81 -4.73
C PRO A 81 -12.63 5.07 -3.40
N HIS A 82 -12.63 6.33 -3.00
CA HIS A 82 -13.30 6.83 -1.82
C HIS A 82 -14.72 6.27 -1.67
N GLY A 83 -15.09 5.95 -0.44
CA GLY A 83 -16.45 5.49 -0.12
C GLY A 83 -16.66 3.98 -0.25
N ARG A 84 -15.62 3.21 -0.58
CA ARG A 84 -15.73 1.77 -0.77
C ARG A 84 -15.14 0.96 0.39
N ASP A 85 -15.15 1.51 1.59
CA ASP A 85 -14.53 0.89 2.78
C ASP A 85 -15.11 -0.49 3.06
N ALA A 86 -16.44 -0.64 3.01
CA ALA A 86 -17.08 -1.93 3.26
C ALA A 86 -16.66 -2.99 2.24
N ALA A 87 -16.59 -2.63 0.96
CA ALA A 87 -16.16 -3.53 -0.10
C ALA A 87 -14.71 -3.98 0.08
N ILE A 88 -13.82 -3.05 0.45
CA ILE A 88 -12.41 -3.32 0.72
C ILE A 88 -12.25 -4.25 1.92
N LEU A 89 -12.95 -4.00 3.01
CA LEU A 89 -12.88 -4.83 4.21
C LEU A 89 -13.39 -6.24 3.94
N SER A 90 -14.48 -6.37 3.21
CA SER A 90 -15.03 -7.68 2.81
C SER A 90 -14.05 -8.47 1.95
N ALA A 91 -13.47 -7.84 0.94
CA ALA A 91 -12.47 -8.45 0.08
C ALA A 91 -11.21 -8.85 0.85
N ALA A 92 -10.77 -7.99 1.78
CA ALA A 92 -9.60 -8.26 2.61
C ALA A 92 -9.78 -9.47 3.50
N LEU A 93 -10.95 -9.64 4.10
CA LEU A 93 -11.26 -10.82 4.92
C LEU A 93 -11.16 -12.11 4.11
N THR A 94 -11.69 -12.12 2.90
CA THR A 94 -11.62 -13.28 2.01
C THR A 94 -10.18 -13.57 1.58
N LEU A 95 -9.45 -12.53 1.15
CA LEU A 95 -8.07 -12.68 0.68
C LEU A 95 -7.11 -13.06 1.80
N GLU A 96 -7.31 -12.55 3.01
CA GLU A 96 -6.47 -12.92 4.15
C GLU A 96 -6.50 -14.44 4.37
N THR A 97 -7.67 -15.06 4.32
CA THR A 97 -7.81 -16.50 4.45
C THR A 97 -7.03 -17.25 3.37
N LEU A 98 -7.09 -16.78 2.13
CA LEU A 98 -6.37 -17.40 1.00
C LEU A 98 -4.86 -17.20 1.11
N ILE A 99 -4.42 -16.03 1.52
CA ILE A 99 -2.99 -15.69 1.60
C ILE A 99 -2.31 -16.40 2.76
N ARG A 100 -2.97 -16.47 3.89
CA ARG A 100 -2.42 -17.14 5.09
C ARG A 100 -2.60 -18.67 5.07
N GLY A 101 -3.43 -19.14 4.20
CA GLY A 101 -3.72 -20.58 4.11
C GLY A 101 -4.66 -21.06 5.16
#